data_3f967e9f8037969dc56c74991c21f16e
#
_entry.id   3f967e9f8037969dc56c74991c21f16e
#
_cell.length_a   1.000
_cell.length_b   1.000
_cell.length_c   1.000
_cell.angle_alpha   90.00
_cell.angle_beta   90.00
_cell.angle_gamma   90.00
#
_symmetry.space_group_name_H-M   'P 1'
#
loop_
_entity.id
_entity.type
_entity.pdbx_description
1 polymer ?
#
loop_
_entity_poly.entity_id
_entity_poly.type
_entity_poly.pdbx_seq_one_letter_code
_entity_poly.pdbx_strand_id
1 'polypeptide(L)'
;MTQPLTIALSKGRILDDTLPLLAEAGIYPAEDIHKSRKLIFDSNHEHIKLVVIRAADVPTYVEYGAADLGVAGKDVLLEYGSDNLCEPLDLNIARCKLMTAALKGAEMPQGRLKVATKFVNVAKRYFAEQGRQVDIIKL
;
A
#
# COMPACT_ATOMS: atom_id res chain seq x y z
N MET A 1 28.87 -9.19 -11.57
CA MET A 1 27.66 -9.90 -11.12
C MET A 1 26.57 -8.90 -10.82
N THR A 2 25.41 -9.09 -11.41
CA THR A 2 24.24 -8.27 -11.12
C THR A 2 23.61 -8.77 -9.82
N GLN A 3 23.39 -7.88 -8.85
CA GLN A 3 22.73 -8.25 -7.61
C GLN A 3 21.27 -8.58 -7.87
N PRO A 4 20.71 -9.61 -7.21
CA PRO A 4 19.28 -9.89 -7.30
C PRO A 4 18.46 -8.75 -6.71
N LEU A 5 17.37 -8.41 -7.38
CA LEU A 5 16.45 -7.37 -6.98
C LEU A 5 15.03 -7.96 -6.89
N THR A 6 14.39 -7.78 -5.76
CA THR A 6 13.01 -8.20 -5.54
C THR A 6 12.12 -6.98 -5.35
N ILE A 7 11.07 -6.89 -6.15
CA ILE A 7 10.09 -5.80 -6.10
C ILE A 7 8.77 -6.36 -5.58
N ALA A 8 8.29 -5.84 -4.45
CA ALA A 8 7.00 -6.20 -3.88
C ALA A 8 5.90 -5.32 -4.49
N LEU A 9 4.88 -5.96 -5.03
CA LEU A 9 3.71 -5.33 -5.64
C LEU A 9 2.46 -5.75 -4.87
N SER A 10 1.50 -4.85 -4.74
CA SER A 10 0.23 -5.16 -4.13
C SER A 10 -0.82 -5.49 -5.18
N LYS A 11 -1.66 -6.49 -4.86
CA LYS A 11 -2.80 -6.87 -5.73
C LYS A 11 -3.79 -5.71 -5.87
N GLY A 12 -4.54 -5.72 -6.97
CA GLY A 12 -5.62 -4.80 -7.24
C GLY A 12 -5.22 -3.65 -8.16
N ARG A 13 -5.89 -2.52 -8.04
CA ARG A 13 -5.73 -1.37 -8.94
C ARG A 13 -4.29 -0.85 -9.02
N ILE A 14 -3.57 -0.84 -7.91
CA ILE A 14 -2.17 -0.39 -7.90
C ILE A 14 -1.30 -1.29 -8.78
N LEU A 15 -1.54 -2.59 -8.78
CA LEU A 15 -0.84 -3.52 -9.67
C LEU A 15 -1.07 -3.17 -11.14
N ASP A 16 -2.34 -2.95 -11.51
CA ASP A 16 -2.73 -2.63 -12.88
C ASP A 16 -2.09 -1.33 -13.37
N ASP A 17 -1.98 -0.35 -12.50
CA ASP A 17 -1.37 0.95 -12.82
C ASP A 17 0.18 0.89 -12.77
N THR A 18 0.76 -0.03 -12.01
CA THR A 18 2.21 -0.17 -11.84
C THR A 18 2.86 -0.96 -12.98
N LEU A 19 2.21 -2.01 -13.46
CA LEU A 19 2.77 -2.85 -14.52
C LEU A 19 3.16 -2.07 -15.78
N PRO A 20 2.36 -1.11 -16.28
CA PRO A 20 2.77 -0.27 -17.40
C PRO A 20 4.02 0.56 -17.13
N LEU A 21 4.20 1.06 -15.91
CA LEU A 21 5.38 1.84 -15.53
C LEU A 21 6.64 0.96 -15.49
N LEU A 22 6.53 -0.26 -14.98
CA LEU A 22 7.63 -1.24 -15.03
C LEU A 22 7.97 -1.60 -16.47
N ALA A 23 6.98 -1.71 -17.34
CA ALA A 23 7.17 -1.95 -18.77
C ALA A 23 7.94 -0.83 -19.45
N GLU A 24 7.66 0.43 -19.12
CA GLU A 24 8.45 1.59 -19.60
C GLU A 24 9.92 1.52 -19.16
N ALA A 25 10.17 0.96 -17.98
CA ALA A 25 11.51 0.70 -17.48
C ALA A 25 12.14 -0.59 -18.04
N GLY A 26 11.44 -1.30 -18.92
CA GLY A 26 11.93 -2.53 -19.53
C GLY A 26 11.77 -3.77 -18.64
N ILE A 27 10.91 -3.73 -17.65
CA ILE A 27 10.65 -4.84 -16.73
C ILE A 27 9.27 -5.43 -17.00
N TYR A 28 9.24 -6.70 -17.38
CA TYR A 28 8.02 -7.44 -17.70
C TYR A 28 7.95 -8.73 -16.88
N PRO A 29 6.81 -9.07 -16.28
CA PRO A 29 6.64 -10.39 -15.68
C PRO A 29 6.72 -11.48 -16.78
N ALA A 30 7.32 -12.61 -16.43
CA ALA A 30 7.48 -13.73 -17.37
C ALA A 30 6.16 -14.44 -17.70
N GLU A 31 5.14 -14.25 -16.87
CA GLU A 31 3.80 -14.80 -17.05
C GLU A 31 2.73 -13.80 -16.62
N ASP A 32 1.48 -14.04 -17.01
CA ASP A 32 0.36 -13.17 -16.64
C ASP A 32 0.05 -13.32 -15.16
N ILE A 33 0.36 -12.27 -14.39
CA ILE A 33 0.15 -12.21 -12.94
C ILE A 33 -1.34 -12.40 -12.57
N HIS A 34 -2.25 -11.88 -13.39
CA HIS A 34 -3.69 -11.96 -13.11
C HIS A 34 -4.28 -13.36 -13.24
N LYS A 35 -3.63 -14.20 -14.04
CA LYS A 35 -4.08 -15.59 -14.29
C LYS A 35 -3.40 -16.62 -13.39
N SER A 36 -2.46 -16.20 -12.58
CA SER A 36 -1.67 -17.08 -11.74
C SER A 36 -2.03 -16.93 -10.27
N ARG A 37 -1.94 -18.03 -9.53
CA ARG A 37 -2.06 -18.04 -8.05
C ARG A 37 -0.70 -17.95 -7.35
N LYS A 38 0.38 -17.88 -8.10
CA LYS A 38 1.72 -17.71 -7.54
C LYS A 38 1.84 -16.36 -6.82
N LEU A 39 2.75 -16.29 -5.91
CA LEU A 39 3.13 -15.04 -5.23
C LEU A 39 4.43 -14.48 -5.78
N ILE A 40 5.34 -15.34 -6.26
CA ILE A 40 6.64 -14.96 -6.79
C ILE A 40 6.65 -15.21 -8.29
N PHE A 41 7.05 -14.19 -9.03
CA PHE A 41 7.13 -14.21 -10.49
C PHE A 41 8.53 -13.87 -10.95
N ASP A 42 9.02 -14.60 -11.94
CA ASP A 42 10.21 -14.19 -12.68
C ASP A 42 9.86 -13.04 -13.61
N SER A 43 10.87 -12.29 -14.02
CA SER A 43 10.76 -11.24 -15.02
C SER A 43 11.60 -11.58 -16.24
N ASN A 44 11.56 -10.70 -17.25
CA ASN A 44 12.47 -10.76 -18.40
C ASN A 44 13.95 -10.51 -18.05
N HIS A 45 14.23 -10.11 -16.82
CA HIS A 45 15.58 -9.99 -16.28
C HIS A 45 15.82 -11.10 -15.26
N GLU A 46 16.87 -11.89 -15.46
CA GLU A 46 17.20 -13.02 -14.59
C GLU A 46 17.39 -12.61 -13.13
N HIS A 47 17.89 -11.41 -12.89
CA HIS A 47 18.17 -10.90 -11.55
C HIS A 47 17.02 -10.13 -10.90
N ILE A 48 15.89 -9.93 -11.59
CA ILE A 48 14.73 -9.20 -11.07
C ILE A 48 13.55 -10.14 -10.87
N LYS A 49 13.05 -10.21 -9.65
CA LYS A 49 11.84 -10.96 -9.28
C LYS A 49 10.75 -10.02 -8.77
N LEU A 50 9.51 -10.41 -9.03
CA LEU A 50 8.32 -9.69 -8.58
C LEU A 50 7.61 -10.54 -7.54
N VAL A 51 7.21 -9.94 -6.42
CA VAL A 51 6.42 -10.60 -5.38
C VAL A 51 5.09 -9.87 -5.27
N VAL A 52 3.98 -10.59 -5.45
CA VAL A 52 2.63 -10.00 -5.43
C VAL A 52 1.92 -10.42 -4.16
N ILE A 53 1.73 -9.47 -3.27
CA ILE A 53 1.24 -9.67 -1.91
C ILE A 53 0.13 -8.68 -1.55
N ARG A 54 -0.39 -8.76 -0.33
CA ARG A 54 -1.37 -7.79 0.16
C ARG A 54 -0.73 -6.41 0.33
N ALA A 55 -1.47 -5.37 0.07
CA ALA A 55 -0.98 -3.99 0.21
C ALA A 55 -0.39 -3.71 1.61
N ALA A 56 -1.05 -4.18 2.66
CA ALA A 56 -0.58 -4.00 4.04
C ALA A 56 0.75 -4.71 4.35
N ASP A 57 1.10 -5.75 3.59
CA ASP A 57 2.33 -6.52 3.80
C ASP A 57 3.54 -5.94 3.05
N VAL A 58 3.31 -5.11 2.05
CA VAL A 58 4.40 -4.53 1.23
C VAL A 58 5.43 -3.79 2.09
N PRO A 59 5.05 -2.86 2.99
CA PRO A 59 6.03 -2.17 3.82
C PRO A 59 6.83 -3.12 4.71
N THR A 60 6.18 -4.13 5.27
CA THR A 60 6.84 -5.14 6.12
C THR A 60 7.90 -5.91 5.35
N TYR A 61 7.59 -6.34 4.13
CA TYR A 61 8.53 -7.09 3.29
C TYR A 61 9.77 -6.27 2.96
N VAL A 62 9.60 -4.98 2.69
CA VAL A 62 10.72 -4.08 2.39
C VAL A 62 11.54 -3.78 3.63
N GLU A 63 10.90 -3.47 4.75
CA GLU A 63 11.59 -3.13 6.00
C GLU A 63 12.48 -4.27 6.49
N TYR A 64 11.99 -5.50 6.40
CA TYR A 64 12.71 -6.69 6.87
C TYR A 64 13.52 -7.41 5.79
N GLY A 65 13.66 -6.83 4.61
CA GLY A 65 14.57 -7.31 3.57
C GLY A 65 14.06 -8.50 2.76
N ALA A 66 12.78 -8.87 2.88
CA ALA A 66 12.18 -9.88 2.00
C ALA A 66 11.94 -9.36 0.58
N ALA A 67 11.90 -8.05 0.42
CA ALA A 67 11.94 -7.34 -0.85
C ALA A 67 12.88 -6.13 -0.73
N ASP A 68 13.46 -5.72 -1.84
CA ASP A 68 14.35 -4.55 -1.88
C ASP A 68 13.58 -3.26 -2.13
N LEU A 69 12.55 -3.35 -2.95
CA LEU A 69 11.64 -2.26 -3.30
C LEU A 69 10.20 -2.70 -3.12
N GLY A 70 9.32 -1.74 -2.90
CA GLY A 70 7.90 -1.99 -2.83
C GLY A 70 7.09 -0.87 -3.45
N VAL A 71 5.94 -1.20 -4.02
CA VAL A 71 4.95 -0.24 -4.49
C VAL A 71 3.72 -0.36 -3.61
N ALA A 72 3.40 0.72 -2.92
CA ALA A 72 2.28 0.75 -1.98
C ALA A 72 1.58 2.11 -2.02
N GLY A 73 0.33 2.14 -1.61
CA GLY A 73 -0.40 3.37 -1.42
C GLY A 73 0.19 4.20 -0.28
N LYS A 74 0.16 5.52 -0.41
CA LYS A 74 0.62 6.43 0.64
C LYS A 74 -0.15 6.24 1.95
N ASP A 75 -1.42 5.92 1.87
CA ASP A 75 -2.28 5.59 3.01
C ASP A 75 -1.75 4.37 3.79
N VAL A 76 -1.31 3.35 3.08
CA VAL A 76 -0.71 2.14 3.67
C VAL A 76 0.61 2.48 4.38
N LEU A 77 1.45 3.30 3.76
CA LEU A 77 2.71 3.74 4.36
C LEU A 77 2.50 4.60 5.60
N LEU A 78 1.53 5.50 5.57
CA LEU A 78 1.16 6.33 6.72
C LEU A 78 0.61 5.49 7.88
N GLU A 79 -0.19 4.47 7.60
CA GLU A 79 -0.72 3.56 8.61
C GLU A 79 0.38 2.68 9.21
N TYR A 80 1.32 2.22 8.39
CA TYR A 80 2.46 1.42 8.84
C TYR A 80 3.39 2.22 9.76
N GLY A 81 3.71 3.45 9.39
CA GLY A 81 4.38 4.43 10.24
C GLY A 81 5.82 4.09 10.62
N SER A 82 6.56 3.36 9.79
CA SER A 82 7.97 3.06 10.04
C SER A 82 8.89 4.20 9.61
N ASP A 83 9.89 4.50 10.44
CA ASP A 83 10.98 5.43 10.10
C ASP A 83 12.13 4.76 9.33
N ASN A 84 12.07 3.45 9.15
CA ASN A 84 13.10 2.66 8.46
C ASN A 84 12.89 2.53 6.95
N LEU A 85 11.81 3.11 6.43
CA LEU A 85 11.48 3.08 5.01
C LEU A 85 11.75 4.44 4.37
N CYS A 86 12.27 4.41 3.16
CA CYS A 86 12.49 5.58 2.33
C CYS A 86 11.50 5.58 1.15
N GLU A 87 10.94 6.73 0.82
CA GLU A 87 10.06 6.92 -0.33
C GLU A 87 10.81 7.71 -1.41
N PRO A 88 11.59 7.04 -2.29
CA PRO A 88 12.42 7.75 -3.27
C PRO A 88 11.64 8.32 -4.46
N LEU A 89 10.45 7.79 -4.75
CA LEU A 89 9.68 8.16 -5.94
C LEU A 89 8.18 8.09 -5.69
N ASP A 90 7.48 9.17 -6.04
CA ASP A 90 6.03 9.19 -6.17
C ASP A 90 5.66 8.81 -7.61
N LEU A 91 4.94 7.69 -7.77
CA LEU A 91 4.55 7.19 -9.08
C LEU A 91 3.36 7.95 -9.70
N ASN A 92 2.67 8.79 -8.93
CA ASN A 92 1.48 9.54 -9.36
C ASN A 92 0.36 8.68 -9.97
N ILE A 93 0.20 7.47 -9.44
CA ILE A 93 -0.83 6.52 -9.87
C ILE A 93 -1.85 6.27 -8.75
N ALA A 94 -2.99 5.70 -9.10
CA ALA A 94 -4.04 5.29 -8.15
C ALA A 94 -4.37 6.38 -7.13
N ARG A 95 -4.45 7.63 -7.55
CA ARG A 95 -4.76 8.75 -6.66
C ARG A 95 -6.08 8.50 -5.93
N CYS A 96 -6.04 8.67 -4.63
CA CYS A 96 -7.22 8.53 -3.77
C CYS A 96 -7.15 9.53 -2.63
N LYS A 97 -8.27 9.64 -1.93
CA LYS A 97 -8.38 10.50 -0.76
C LYS A 97 -9.12 9.73 0.32
N LEU A 98 -8.50 9.63 1.48
CA LEU A 98 -9.16 9.06 2.65
C LEU A 98 -10.14 10.09 3.21
N MET A 99 -11.39 9.71 3.34
CA MET A 99 -12.45 10.60 3.80
C MET A 99 -13.30 9.90 4.86
N THR A 100 -13.92 10.70 5.72
CA THR A 100 -14.95 10.21 6.63
C THR A 100 -16.27 10.06 5.89
N ALA A 101 -17.04 9.04 6.25
CA ALA A 101 -18.36 8.80 5.70
C ALA A 101 -19.34 8.45 6.82
N ALA A 102 -20.57 8.87 6.67
CA ALA A 102 -21.67 8.56 7.58
C ALA A 102 -22.97 8.36 6.79
N LEU A 103 -24.00 7.87 7.45
CA LEU A 103 -25.33 7.79 6.84
C LEU A 103 -25.81 9.20 6.44
N LYS A 104 -26.42 9.29 5.27
CA LYS A 104 -27.00 10.55 4.80
C LYS A 104 -28.04 11.06 5.80
N GLY A 105 -27.88 12.32 6.19
CA GLY A 105 -28.77 12.95 7.18
C GLY A 105 -28.48 12.61 8.64
N ALA A 106 -27.47 11.78 8.92
CA ALA A 106 -27.05 11.53 10.28
C ALA A 106 -26.42 12.77 10.91
N GLU A 107 -26.84 13.09 12.13
CA GLU A 107 -26.22 14.16 12.91
C GLU A 107 -24.90 13.69 13.51
N MET A 108 -23.89 14.56 13.51
CA MET A 108 -22.61 14.27 14.12
C MET A 108 -22.73 14.32 15.64
N PRO A 109 -22.42 13.25 16.38
CA PRO A 109 -22.47 13.28 17.84
C PRO A 109 -21.54 14.36 18.40
N GLN A 110 -21.98 15.04 19.43
CA GLN A 110 -21.15 16.06 20.12
C GLN A 110 -20.08 15.44 21.02
N GLY A 111 -20.29 14.23 21.45
CA GLY A 111 -19.36 13.51 22.32
C GLY A 111 -18.37 12.64 21.53
N ARG A 112 -18.03 11.53 22.14
CA ARG A 112 -17.08 10.55 21.60
C ARG A 112 -17.65 9.89 20.34
N LEU A 113 -16.87 9.91 19.28
CA LEU A 113 -17.23 9.26 18.01
C LEU A 113 -16.81 7.80 17.97
N LYS A 114 -17.61 6.96 17.35
CA LYS A 114 -17.24 5.61 16.95
C LYS A 114 -16.88 5.62 15.47
N VAL A 115 -15.66 5.20 15.14
CA VAL A 115 -15.14 5.20 13.78
C VAL A 115 -14.65 3.81 13.42
N ALA A 116 -15.15 3.25 12.33
CA ALA A 116 -14.71 1.96 11.81
C ALA A 116 -13.76 2.17 10.64
N THR A 117 -12.57 1.61 10.73
CA THR A 117 -11.54 1.74 9.68
C THR A 117 -10.45 0.69 9.84
N LYS A 118 -9.82 0.33 8.75
CA LYS A 118 -8.56 -0.42 8.79
C LYS A 118 -7.32 0.48 9.01
N PHE A 119 -7.47 1.78 8.81
CA PHE A 119 -6.40 2.79 8.99
C PHE A 119 -6.46 3.40 10.39
N VAL A 120 -6.22 2.58 11.40
CA VAL A 120 -6.39 2.94 12.81
C VAL A 120 -5.47 4.08 13.23
N ASN A 121 -4.19 4.00 12.89
CA ASN A 121 -3.20 5.01 13.29
C ASN A 121 -3.41 6.34 12.57
N VAL A 122 -3.76 6.30 11.30
CA VAL A 122 -4.11 7.49 10.51
C VAL A 122 -5.34 8.17 11.10
N ALA A 123 -6.38 7.39 11.41
CA ALA A 123 -7.60 7.93 12.01
C ALA A 123 -7.36 8.54 13.39
N LYS A 124 -6.56 7.89 14.24
CA LYS A 124 -6.20 8.43 15.55
C LYS A 124 -5.54 9.81 15.44
N ARG A 125 -4.57 9.94 14.55
CA ARG A 125 -3.88 11.23 14.34
C ARG A 125 -4.82 12.30 13.79
N TYR A 126 -5.62 11.95 12.80
CA TYR A 126 -6.57 12.89 12.19
C TYR A 126 -7.53 13.48 13.21
N PHE A 127 -8.16 12.65 14.03
CA PHE A 127 -9.11 13.13 15.04
C PHE A 127 -8.43 13.81 16.23
N ALA A 128 -7.22 13.38 16.60
CA ALA A 128 -6.44 14.05 17.64
C ALA A 128 -6.06 15.47 17.23
N GLU A 129 -5.66 15.70 15.99
CA GLU A 129 -5.37 17.03 15.45
C GLU A 129 -6.59 17.96 15.46
N GLN A 130 -7.78 17.40 15.38
CA GLN A 130 -9.04 18.15 15.48
C GLN A 130 -9.54 18.29 16.93
N GLY A 131 -8.79 17.81 17.91
CA GLY A 131 -9.19 17.82 19.31
C GLY A 131 -10.39 16.92 19.62
N ARG A 132 -10.63 15.89 18.81
CA ARG A 132 -11.80 15.03 18.92
C ARG A 132 -11.46 13.65 19.46
N GLN A 133 -12.22 13.21 20.46
CA GLN A 133 -12.07 11.86 21.00
C GLN A 133 -12.87 10.85 20.17
N VAL A 134 -12.24 9.73 19.84
CA VAL A 134 -12.85 8.68 19.04
C VAL A 134 -12.59 7.30 19.64
N ASP A 135 -13.55 6.41 19.47
CA ASP A 135 -13.38 4.97 19.64
C ASP A 135 -13.20 4.35 18.26
N ILE A 136 -12.07 3.75 18.00
CA ILE A 136 -11.76 3.19 16.68
C ILE A 136 -12.00 1.70 16.69
N ILE A 137 -12.85 1.26 15.78
CA ILE A 137 -13.13 -0.15 15.51
C ILE A 137 -12.31 -0.55 14.29
N LYS A 138 -11.36 -1.45 14.49
CA LYS A 138 -10.54 -1.96 13.39
C LYS A 138 -11.32 -2.95 12.54
N LEU A 139 -11.35 -2.73 11.24
CA LEU A 139 -11.96 -3.63 10.26
C LEU A 139 -10.97 -4.65 9.72
#